data_c38655bdc6e2c7dfe60fb0874c5fa04c
#
_entry.id   c38655bdc6e2c7dfe60fb0874c5fa04c
#
_cell.length_a   1.000
_cell.length_b   1.000
_cell.length_c   1.000
_cell.angle_alpha   90.00
_cell.angle_beta   90.00
_cell.angle_gamma   90.00
#
_symmetry.space_group_name_H-M   'P 1'
#
loop_
_entity.id
_entity.type
_entity.pdbx_description
1 polymer ?
#
loop_
_entity_poly.entity_id
_entity_poly.type
_entity_poly.pdbx_seq_one_letter_code
_entity_poly.pdbx_strand_id
1 'polypeptide(L)'
;MKLITQKLVGLLFLAALNPTTALAQTEPKVEYFDISDVRLTRSAFKHAEDMDIQYLLALNPDRLLAPYLKGAGLEPKADNYPNWENTGLDGHIGGHYLSALSFMYAATGNEEIGRRLDYVLSEMKRCQDTAGDGYLCGVPDGRKMWKEIEQGNVRAATFGLNDRWVPLYNIHKTYAGLRDAYLVAHREEAKDMLIKLTDWMERTTANLTDEQMQDMLRSEHGGLNETFADVAAITGNKRYLKLAHRFSHEIILNPLLKQEDKLTGIHANTQIPKVIGFKRIADIEKNNEWSKAADFFWQTVVNNRSITIGGNSVYEHFHPADNFESMRTSEQGPETCNTYNMLRLTKLLYATSANSRYMDYYERALFNHILSTQDPVQGGFVYFTPMRSGHYRVYSQPQTSFWCCVGSGLENHARYGEMIYAHKGNDQLYVNLFIPSTLEWGDINIEQSTSFPDEEGTSVIVTSKKGKNKKFTLNIRVPEWVNEGELSLTINGKTEKVNIADGYVKVNRSWKDGDKLHVSMPMHLRAIDMPDHSHNYSFLYGPIVLASRMGTQRQDGMFADDSRGGHIAQGPRLP
;
A
#
# COMPACT_ATOMS: atom_id res chain seq x y z
N MET A 1 79.27 -56.76 16.28
CA MET A 1 78.95 -55.33 16.29
C MET A 1 77.51 -55.18 15.88
N LYS A 2 76.62 -54.75 16.80
CA LYS A 2 75.16 -54.86 16.69
C LYS A 2 74.60 -53.64 16.02
N LEU A 3 73.79 -53.85 14.97
CA LEU A 3 72.89 -52.86 14.41
C LEU A 3 71.61 -52.79 15.27
N ILE A 4 71.26 -51.58 15.67
CA ILE A 4 69.97 -51.29 16.32
C ILE A 4 69.05 -50.60 15.29
N THR A 5 68.02 -51.29 14.93
CA THR A 5 66.93 -50.77 14.09
C THR A 5 65.88 -50.10 14.99
N GLN A 6 65.66 -48.76 14.84
CA GLN A 6 64.59 -48.08 15.46
C GLN A 6 63.37 -48.09 14.51
N LYS A 7 62.24 -48.61 14.99
CA LYS A 7 60.90 -48.50 14.33
C LYS A 7 60.28 -47.14 14.68
N LEU A 8 60.07 -46.34 13.66
CA LEU A 8 59.17 -45.16 13.76
C LEU A 8 57.72 -45.64 13.72
N VAL A 9 57.00 -45.39 14.80
CA VAL A 9 55.50 -45.51 14.83
C VAL A 9 54.92 -44.13 14.49
N GLY A 10 54.35 -44.03 13.31
CA GLY A 10 53.62 -42.82 12.89
C GLY A 10 52.20 -42.79 13.51
N LEU A 11 51.93 -41.84 14.41
CA LEU A 11 50.61 -41.53 14.87
C LEU A 11 49.91 -40.63 13.79
N LEU A 12 48.95 -41.18 13.11
CA LEU A 12 48.02 -40.39 12.32
C LEU A 12 46.99 -39.71 13.26
N PHE A 13 47.12 -38.39 13.43
CA PHE A 13 46.05 -37.57 13.99
C PHE A 13 45.01 -37.36 12.89
N LEU A 14 43.86 -38.04 12.98
CA LEU A 14 42.66 -37.67 12.27
C LEU A 14 42.08 -36.42 12.96
N ALA A 15 42.30 -35.25 12.36
CA ALA A 15 41.57 -34.05 12.71
C ALA A 15 40.14 -34.20 12.18
N ALA A 16 39.20 -34.47 13.09
CA ALA A 16 37.77 -34.37 12.79
C ALA A 16 37.44 -32.90 12.53
N LEU A 17 37.30 -32.54 11.25
CA LEU A 17 36.66 -31.28 10.83
C LEU A 17 35.18 -31.38 11.18
N ASN A 18 34.78 -30.81 12.32
CA ASN A 18 33.40 -30.47 12.57
C ASN A 18 33.03 -29.35 11.57
N PRO A 19 32.05 -29.56 10.69
CA PRO A 19 31.48 -28.45 9.95
C PRO A 19 30.69 -27.59 10.94
N THR A 20 31.28 -26.53 11.46
CA THR A 20 30.54 -25.42 12.00
C THR A 20 29.70 -24.88 10.85
N THR A 21 28.43 -25.30 10.77
CA THR A 21 27.41 -24.60 10.02
C THR A 21 27.36 -23.18 10.59
N ALA A 22 28.07 -22.28 9.91
CA ALA A 22 27.86 -20.86 10.10
C ALA A 22 26.35 -20.64 9.81
N LEU A 23 25.59 -20.37 10.84
CA LEU A 23 24.26 -19.80 10.70
C LEU A 23 24.46 -18.56 9.83
N ALA A 24 24.00 -18.62 8.59
CA ALA A 24 23.95 -17.46 7.74
C ALA A 24 23.20 -16.38 8.53
N GLN A 25 23.94 -15.37 8.98
CA GLN A 25 23.33 -14.17 9.54
C GLN A 25 22.43 -13.63 8.43
N THR A 26 21.12 -13.75 8.61
CA THR A 26 20.17 -13.08 7.75
C THR A 26 20.47 -11.59 7.87
N GLU A 27 20.83 -10.95 6.76
CA GLU A 27 21.04 -9.50 6.71
C GLU A 27 19.83 -8.81 7.36
N PRO A 28 20.06 -7.72 8.14
CA PRO A 28 18.98 -7.02 8.79
C PRO A 28 17.96 -6.56 7.71
N LYS A 29 16.69 -6.87 7.95
CA LYS A 29 15.56 -6.45 7.12
C LYS A 29 15.52 -4.91 7.10
N VAL A 30 15.14 -4.32 5.96
CA VAL A 30 14.85 -2.89 5.90
C VAL A 30 13.56 -2.65 6.68
N GLU A 31 13.59 -1.66 7.56
CA GLU A 31 12.48 -1.23 8.40
C GLU A 31 12.06 0.19 8.01
N TYR A 32 10.82 0.51 8.27
CA TYR A 32 10.27 1.84 8.06
C TYR A 32 10.15 2.58 9.38
N PHE A 33 10.22 3.89 9.32
CA PHE A 33 9.89 4.74 10.45
C PHE A 33 8.38 4.72 10.69
N ASP A 34 7.98 4.95 11.91
CA ASP A 34 6.59 5.27 12.18
C ASP A 34 6.22 6.53 11.41
N ILE A 35 5.02 6.55 10.84
CA ILE A 35 4.59 7.71 10.05
C ILE A 35 4.52 8.99 10.90
N SER A 36 4.37 8.85 12.21
CA SER A 36 4.41 9.94 13.17
C SER A 36 5.79 10.60 13.33
N ASP A 37 6.86 9.91 12.93
CA ASP A 37 8.21 10.46 12.93
C ASP A 37 8.50 11.31 11.68
N VAL A 38 7.63 11.23 10.65
CA VAL A 38 7.78 11.93 9.38
C VAL A 38 6.72 13.01 9.25
N ARG A 39 7.14 14.25 8.90
CA ARG A 39 6.22 15.37 8.64
C ARG A 39 6.50 15.95 7.26
N LEU A 40 5.46 16.03 6.44
CA LEU A 40 5.56 16.73 5.17
C LEU A 40 5.71 18.23 5.39
N THR A 41 6.52 18.87 4.54
CA THR A 41 6.63 20.31 4.48
C THR A 41 6.04 20.82 3.17
N ARG A 42 6.03 22.14 2.95
CA ARG A 42 5.34 22.79 1.82
C ARG A 42 5.70 22.15 0.47
N SER A 43 4.72 21.52 -0.15
CA SER A 43 4.81 20.82 -1.44
C SER A 43 3.42 20.50 -1.99
N ALA A 44 3.33 19.96 -3.22
CA ALA A 44 2.09 19.43 -3.77
C ALA A 44 1.54 18.27 -2.91
N PHE A 45 2.41 17.45 -2.34
CA PHE A 45 2.02 16.36 -1.43
C PHE A 45 1.44 16.87 -0.12
N LYS A 46 2.02 17.92 0.47
CA LYS A 46 1.47 18.56 1.67
C LYS A 46 0.11 19.22 1.38
N HIS A 47 -0.03 19.83 0.21
CA HIS A 47 -1.31 20.38 -0.21
C HIS A 47 -2.38 19.28 -0.34
N ALA A 48 -2.03 18.15 -0.95
CA ALA A 48 -2.95 17.02 -1.09
C ALA A 48 -3.32 16.40 0.28
N GLU A 49 -2.38 16.29 1.21
CA GLU A 49 -2.65 15.89 2.60
C GLU A 49 -3.63 16.87 3.29
N ASP A 50 -3.44 18.18 3.12
CA ASP A 50 -4.33 19.20 3.71
C ASP A 50 -5.74 19.16 3.10
N MET A 51 -5.86 18.91 1.80
CA MET A 51 -7.15 18.73 1.13
C MET A 51 -7.87 17.47 1.61
N ASP A 52 -7.14 16.39 1.86
CA ASP A 52 -7.70 15.16 2.39
C ASP A 52 -8.19 15.32 3.84
N ILE A 53 -7.48 16.08 4.68
CA ILE A 53 -8.00 16.49 6.00
C ILE A 53 -9.37 17.15 5.87
N GLN A 54 -9.50 18.09 4.93
CA GLN A 54 -10.79 18.78 4.71
C GLN A 54 -11.89 17.81 4.26
N TYR A 55 -11.57 16.86 3.37
CA TYR A 55 -12.53 15.85 2.92
C TYR A 55 -12.95 14.91 4.06
N LEU A 56 -11.98 14.41 4.85
CA LEU A 56 -12.25 13.59 6.04
C LEU A 56 -13.15 14.32 7.04
N LEU A 57 -12.91 15.63 7.26
CA LEU A 57 -13.69 16.45 8.17
C LEU A 57 -15.07 16.84 7.61
N ALA A 58 -15.29 16.80 6.31
CA ALA A 58 -16.59 17.03 5.68
C ALA A 58 -17.54 15.83 5.82
N LEU A 59 -17.00 14.61 6.09
CA LEU A 59 -17.81 13.42 6.32
C LEU A 59 -18.45 13.45 7.73
N ASN A 60 -19.70 13.03 7.81
CA ASN A 60 -20.39 12.83 9.10
C ASN A 60 -20.17 11.40 9.61
N PRO A 61 -19.45 11.20 10.74
CA PRO A 61 -19.17 9.87 11.27
C PRO A 61 -20.43 9.06 11.60
N ASP A 62 -21.50 9.69 12.06
CA ASP A 62 -22.73 8.99 12.43
C ASP A 62 -23.42 8.34 11.23
N ARG A 63 -23.29 8.95 10.04
CA ARG A 63 -23.79 8.36 8.80
C ARG A 63 -22.96 7.14 8.35
N LEU A 64 -21.63 7.18 8.54
CA LEU A 64 -20.72 6.06 8.26
C LEU A 64 -20.88 4.91 9.28
N LEU A 65 -21.27 5.23 10.51
CA LEU A 65 -21.51 4.27 11.59
C LEU A 65 -22.91 3.65 11.55
N ALA A 66 -23.86 4.26 10.82
CA ALA A 66 -25.24 3.78 10.74
C ALA A 66 -25.35 2.30 10.33
N PRO A 67 -24.62 1.79 9.32
CA PRO A 67 -24.64 0.37 8.97
C PRO A 67 -24.17 -0.56 10.11
N TYR A 68 -23.17 -0.15 10.86
CA TYR A 68 -22.64 -0.94 11.99
C TYR A 68 -23.62 -1.00 13.16
N LEU A 69 -24.28 0.12 13.46
CA LEU A 69 -25.33 0.19 14.49
C LEU A 69 -26.51 -0.73 14.11
N LYS A 70 -26.98 -0.68 12.85
CA LYS A 70 -28.01 -1.59 12.34
C LYS A 70 -27.59 -3.06 12.45
N GLY A 71 -26.34 -3.37 12.04
CA GLY A 71 -25.76 -4.71 12.14
C GLY A 71 -25.67 -5.25 13.59
N ALA A 72 -25.55 -4.38 14.56
CA ALA A 72 -25.56 -4.69 16.00
C ALA A 72 -26.97 -4.68 16.64
N GLY A 73 -28.01 -4.33 15.87
CA GLY A 73 -29.37 -4.19 16.39
C GLY A 73 -29.60 -2.92 17.23
N LEU A 74 -28.74 -1.92 17.04
CA LEU A 74 -28.85 -0.62 17.70
C LEU A 74 -29.51 0.39 16.76
N GLU A 75 -30.19 1.39 17.36
CA GLU A 75 -30.76 2.51 16.61
C GLU A 75 -29.66 3.41 16.05
N PRO A 76 -29.61 3.66 14.72
CA PRO A 76 -28.67 4.59 14.13
C PRO A 76 -28.90 6.03 14.60
N LYS A 77 -27.82 6.79 14.72
CA LYS A 77 -27.88 8.22 15.07
C LYS A 77 -28.17 9.11 13.86
N ALA A 78 -27.99 8.58 12.63
CA ALA A 78 -28.24 9.23 11.36
C ALA A 78 -28.54 8.18 10.28
N ASP A 79 -29.10 8.61 9.15
CA ASP A 79 -29.27 7.73 7.99
C ASP A 79 -27.94 7.43 7.31
N ASN A 80 -27.82 6.23 6.69
CA ASN A 80 -26.67 5.87 5.86
C ASN A 80 -26.40 6.95 4.81
N TYR A 81 -25.16 7.04 4.39
CA TYR A 81 -24.83 7.75 3.16
C TYR A 81 -25.47 7.05 1.94
N PRO A 82 -25.70 7.78 0.83
CA PRO A 82 -26.24 7.21 -0.40
C PRO A 82 -25.19 6.41 -1.18
N ASN A 83 -25.48 6.11 -2.45
CA ASN A 83 -24.59 5.45 -3.39
C ASN A 83 -24.31 4.00 -2.95
N TRP A 84 -23.05 3.58 -2.83
CA TRP A 84 -22.73 2.20 -2.42
C TRP A 84 -22.99 1.92 -0.93
N GLU A 85 -23.02 2.98 -0.09
CA GLU A 85 -23.28 2.87 1.35
C GLU A 85 -24.75 2.58 1.73
N ASN A 86 -25.67 2.56 0.76
CA ASN A 86 -27.07 2.18 0.97
C ASN A 86 -27.65 1.25 -0.11
N THR A 87 -26.77 0.66 -0.94
CA THR A 87 -27.18 -0.24 -2.03
C THR A 87 -26.56 -1.64 -1.93
N GLY A 88 -26.11 -2.04 -0.74
CA GLY A 88 -25.63 -3.38 -0.42
C GLY A 88 -24.15 -3.47 -0.03
N LEU A 89 -23.37 -2.39 -0.17
CA LEU A 89 -21.99 -2.32 0.30
C LEU A 89 -21.86 -1.48 1.59
N ASP A 90 -22.96 -1.35 2.31
CA ASP A 90 -23.12 -0.55 3.51
C ASP A 90 -21.99 -0.82 4.52
N GLY A 91 -21.31 0.22 4.98
CA GLY A 91 -20.26 0.15 6.02
C GLY A 91 -18.83 -0.02 5.50
N HIS A 92 -18.58 -0.24 4.21
CA HIS A 92 -17.21 -0.40 3.73
C HIS A 92 -16.39 0.89 3.87
N ILE A 93 -16.99 2.07 3.63
CA ILE A 93 -16.30 3.35 3.85
C ILE A 93 -16.05 3.60 5.33
N GLY A 94 -16.89 3.10 6.24
CA GLY A 94 -16.62 3.19 7.68
C GLY A 94 -15.29 2.54 8.08
N GLY A 95 -14.96 1.38 7.50
CA GLY A 95 -13.67 0.72 7.69
C GLY A 95 -12.50 1.50 7.08
N HIS A 96 -12.64 1.97 5.84
CA HIS A 96 -11.66 2.85 5.20
C HIS A 96 -11.44 4.16 5.97
N TYR A 97 -12.54 4.75 6.47
CA TYR A 97 -12.47 5.98 7.25
C TYR A 97 -11.67 5.79 8.54
N LEU A 98 -11.85 4.66 9.23
CA LEU A 98 -11.07 4.32 10.43
C LEU A 98 -9.56 4.19 10.09
N SER A 99 -9.20 3.53 8.98
CA SER A 99 -7.82 3.49 8.48
C SER A 99 -7.29 4.89 8.17
N ALA A 100 -8.04 5.67 7.39
CA ALA A 100 -7.63 7.01 6.96
C ALA A 100 -7.43 7.97 8.14
N LEU A 101 -8.34 7.97 9.12
CA LEU A 101 -8.20 8.75 10.35
C LEU A 101 -6.94 8.34 11.12
N SER A 102 -6.64 7.03 11.17
CA SER A 102 -5.45 6.51 11.85
C SER A 102 -4.16 7.01 11.21
N PHE A 103 -4.04 6.89 9.88
CA PHE A 103 -2.89 7.39 9.14
C PHE A 103 -2.78 8.91 9.20
N MET A 104 -3.89 9.64 9.01
CA MET A 104 -3.89 11.11 9.01
C MET A 104 -3.54 11.68 10.38
N TYR A 105 -4.04 11.07 11.46
CA TYR A 105 -3.65 11.45 12.82
C TYR A 105 -2.15 11.23 13.06
N ALA A 106 -1.63 10.06 12.69
CA ALA A 106 -0.21 9.77 12.82
C ALA A 106 0.65 10.72 11.96
N ALA A 107 0.27 10.95 10.69
CA ALA A 107 1.02 11.81 9.76
C ALA A 107 1.04 13.28 10.17
N THR A 108 0.00 13.80 10.83
CA THR A 108 -0.15 15.25 11.04
C THR A 108 -0.23 15.68 12.50
N GLY A 109 -0.64 14.79 13.42
CA GLY A 109 -0.97 15.13 14.79
C GLY A 109 -2.24 15.99 14.93
N ASN A 110 -3.09 16.05 13.90
CA ASN A 110 -4.30 16.88 13.92
C ASN A 110 -5.28 16.40 14.99
N GLU A 111 -5.55 17.25 15.99
CA GLU A 111 -6.36 16.87 17.15
C GLU A 111 -7.83 16.57 16.80
N GLU A 112 -8.41 17.24 15.79
CA GLU A 112 -9.79 16.98 15.37
C GLU A 112 -9.89 15.61 14.70
N ILE A 113 -8.92 15.25 13.86
CA ILE A 113 -8.80 13.89 13.30
C ILE A 113 -8.67 12.87 14.44
N GLY A 114 -7.85 13.15 15.46
CA GLY A 114 -7.69 12.30 16.64
C GLY A 114 -9.02 12.11 17.40
N ARG A 115 -9.78 13.19 17.63
CA ARG A 115 -11.10 13.11 18.29
C ARG A 115 -12.09 12.26 17.48
N ARG A 116 -12.10 12.39 16.15
CA ARG A 116 -12.96 11.58 15.27
C ARG A 116 -12.56 10.12 15.25
N LEU A 117 -11.26 9.84 15.24
CA LEU A 117 -10.73 8.48 15.34
C LEU A 117 -11.25 7.81 16.63
N ASP A 118 -11.08 8.48 17.76
CA ASP A 118 -11.51 7.96 19.06
C ASP A 118 -13.04 7.77 19.12
N TYR A 119 -13.80 8.69 18.57
CA TYR A 119 -15.25 8.60 18.48
C TYR A 119 -15.70 7.40 17.63
N VAL A 120 -15.17 7.26 16.42
CA VAL A 120 -15.54 6.16 15.51
C VAL A 120 -15.18 4.82 16.13
N LEU A 121 -14.00 4.70 16.73
CA LEU A 121 -13.54 3.47 17.37
C LEU A 121 -14.43 3.12 18.55
N SER A 122 -14.81 4.08 19.40
CA SER A 122 -15.68 3.85 20.57
C SER A 122 -17.08 3.38 20.16
N GLU A 123 -17.67 3.95 19.10
CA GLU A 123 -18.98 3.53 18.59
C GLU A 123 -18.91 2.13 17.94
N MET A 124 -17.88 1.83 17.17
CA MET A 124 -17.65 0.49 16.63
C MET A 124 -17.47 -0.54 17.76
N LYS A 125 -16.74 -0.17 18.82
CA LYS A 125 -16.62 -1.01 20.03
C LYS A 125 -17.97 -1.26 20.69
N ARG A 126 -18.79 -0.23 20.84
CA ARG A 126 -20.15 -0.36 21.36
C ARG A 126 -20.99 -1.33 20.54
N CYS A 127 -20.88 -1.27 19.20
CA CYS A 127 -21.54 -2.22 18.29
C CYS A 127 -21.07 -3.65 18.52
N GLN A 128 -19.75 -3.88 18.60
CA GLN A 128 -19.18 -5.21 18.83
C GLN A 128 -19.54 -5.79 20.20
N ASP A 129 -19.50 -4.97 21.25
CA ASP A 129 -19.83 -5.40 22.62
C ASP A 129 -21.34 -5.71 22.74
N THR A 130 -22.23 -4.95 22.06
CA THR A 130 -23.67 -5.23 22.01
C THR A 130 -23.96 -6.52 21.25
N ALA A 131 -23.22 -6.78 20.16
CA ALA A 131 -23.28 -8.01 19.40
C ALA A 131 -22.92 -9.25 20.25
N GLY A 132 -21.94 -9.13 21.12
CA GLY A 132 -21.56 -10.09 22.16
C GLY A 132 -20.78 -11.30 21.66
N ASP A 133 -20.76 -11.57 20.36
CA ASP A 133 -20.08 -12.72 19.73
C ASP A 133 -18.75 -12.35 19.02
N GLY A 134 -18.39 -11.07 18.99
CA GLY A 134 -17.21 -10.55 18.33
C GLY A 134 -17.43 -10.02 16.91
N TYR A 135 -18.61 -10.25 16.32
CA TYR A 135 -18.95 -9.73 14.99
C TYR A 135 -19.04 -8.21 14.94
N LEU A 136 -18.50 -7.63 13.88
CA LEU A 136 -18.55 -6.21 13.61
C LEU A 136 -18.51 -5.98 12.09
N CYS A 137 -19.63 -5.60 11.49
CA CYS A 137 -19.71 -5.29 10.05
C CYS A 137 -21.02 -4.56 9.75
N GLY A 138 -21.03 -3.75 8.68
CA GLY A 138 -22.19 -3.01 8.21
C GLY A 138 -23.03 -3.71 7.12
N VAL A 139 -22.65 -4.91 6.66
CA VAL A 139 -23.34 -5.63 5.58
C VAL A 139 -24.81 -5.87 5.93
N PRO A 140 -25.77 -5.45 5.09
CA PRO A 140 -27.20 -5.69 5.32
C PRO A 140 -27.51 -7.19 5.44
N ASP A 141 -28.27 -7.59 6.48
CA ASP A 141 -28.56 -8.99 6.82
C ASP A 141 -27.31 -9.90 6.93
N GLY A 142 -26.15 -9.33 7.18
CA GLY A 142 -24.88 -10.06 7.22
C GLY A 142 -24.89 -11.24 8.19
N ARG A 143 -25.51 -11.08 9.38
CA ARG A 143 -25.62 -12.17 10.38
C ARG A 143 -26.36 -13.39 9.84
N LYS A 144 -27.43 -13.21 9.07
CA LYS A 144 -28.17 -14.29 8.44
C LYS A 144 -27.32 -15.02 7.42
N MET A 145 -26.63 -14.27 6.58
CA MET A 145 -25.70 -14.80 5.57
C MET A 145 -24.57 -15.62 6.21
N TRP A 146 -23.93 -15.10 7.28
CA TRP A 146 -22.85 -15.81 7.96
C TRP A 146 -23.32 -17.10 8.64
N LYS A 147 -24.56 -17.13 9.10
CA LYS A 147 -25.16 -18.35 9.67
C LYS A 147 -25.37 -19.44 8.62
N GLU A 148 -25.71 -19.07 7.39
CA GLU A 148 -25.77 -20.01 6.25
C GLU A 148 -24.39 -20.59 5.94
N ILE A 149 -23.35 -19.76 5.95
CA ILE A 149 -21.95 -20.14 5.71
C ILE A 149 -21.48 -21.10 6.82
N GLU A 150 -21.71 -20.78 8.09
CA GLU A 150 -21.38 -21.64 9.23
C GLU A 150 -21.98 -23.06 9.10
N GLN A 151 -23.15 -23.18 8.43
CA GLN A 151 -23.82 -24.44 8.14
C GLN A 151 -23.28 -25.13 6.86
N GLY A 152 -22.26 -24.59 6.21
CA GLY A 152 -21.68 -25.14 4.98
C GLY A 152 -22.42 -24.73 3.70
N ASN A 153 -23.39 -23.83 3.77
CA ASN A 153 -24.11 -23.36 2.59
C ASN A 153 -23.36 -22.17 1.97
N VAL A 154 -22.44 -22.45 1.06
CA VAL A 154 -21.63 -21.46 0.35
C VAL A 154 -22.13 -21.32 -1.09
N ARG A 155 -22.46 -20.09 -1.49
CA ARG A 155 -22.83 -19.72 -2.87
C ARG A 155 -22.05 -18.48 -3.26
N ALA A 156 -20.95 -18.67 -3.99
CA ALA A 156 -20.04 -17.59 -4.35
C ALA A 156 -20.04 -17.27 -5.85
N ALA A 157 -19.96 -15.98 -6.15
CA ALA A 157 -19.67 -15.41 -7.46
C ALA A 157 -18.61 -14.30 -7.29
N THR A 158 -18.03 -13.80 -8.37
CA THR A 158 -16.95 -12.79 -8.31
C THR A 158 -17.30 -11.60 -7.39
N PHE A 159 -18.52 -11.07 -7.48
CA PHE A 159 -19.00 -9.94 -6.69
C PHE A 159 -20.14 -10.29 -5.74
N GLY A 160 -20.28 -11.56 -5.38
CA GLY A 160 -21.37 -12.00 -4.52
C GLY A 160 -21.01 -13.18 -3.64
N LEU A 161 -21.61 -13.23 -2.46
CA LEU A 161 -21.56 -14.37 -1.55
C LEU A 161 -22.91 -14.45 -0.84
N ASN A 162 -23.61 -15.58 -1.00
CA ASN A 162 -24.91 -15.84 -0.40
C ASN A 162 -25.89 -14.65 -0.57
N ASP A 163 -26.03 -14.20 -1.81
CA ASP A 163 -26.92 -13.11 -2.25
C ASP A 163 -26.58 -11.73 -1.63
N ARG A 164 -25.37 -11.55 -1.11
CA ARG A 164 -24.85 -10.25 -0.63
C ARG A 164 -23.73 -9.76 -1.53
N TRP A 165 -23.65 -8.47 -1.74
CA TRP A 165 -22.63 -7.83 -2.56
C TRP A 165 -21.32 -7.75 -1.80
N VAL A 166 -20.29 -8.48 -2.26
CA VAL A 166 -18.90 -8.54 -1.75
C VAL A 166 -18.73 -8.42 -0.23
N PRO A 167 -19.43 -9.25 0.59
CA PRO A 167 -19.42 -9.09 2.03
C PRO A 167 -18.07 -9.36 2.67
N LEU A 168 -17.23 -10.20 2.04
CA LEU A 168 -15.85 -10.44 2.47
C LEU A 168 -14.95 -9.21 2.28
N TYR A 169 -15.12 -8.49 1.17
CA TYR A 169 -14.44 -7.21 0.95
C TYR A 169 -14.89 -6.19 2.01
N ASN A 170 -16.18 -6.08 2.25
CA ASN A 170 -16.73 -5.13 3.23
C ASN A 170 -16.15 -5.36 4.63
N ILE A 171 -16.23 -6.58 5.16
CA ILE A 171 -15.70 -6.90 6.48
C ILE A 171 -14.18 -6.74 6.54
N HIS A 172 -13.45 -6.98 5.43
CA HIS A 172 -12.02 -6.71 5.34
C HIS A 172 -11.70 -5.25 5.67
N LYS A 173 -12.52 -4.29 5.24
CA LYS A 173 -12.28 -2.87 5.54
C LYS A 173 -12.39 -2.58 7.04
N THR A 174 -13.31 -3.23 7.73
CA THR A 174 -13.39 -3.17 9.20
C THR A 174 -12.12 -3.75 9.85
N TYR A 175 -11.64 -4.91 9.38
CA TYR A 175 -10.38 -5.51 9.83
C TYR A 175 -9.18 -4.58 9.62
N ALA A 176 -9.06 -4.02 8.42
CA ALA A 176 -7.97 -3.10 8.07
C ALA A 176 -8.02 -1.85 8.95
N GLY A 177 -9.20 -1.26 9.14
CA GLY A 177 -9.39 -0.10 10.01
C GLY A 177 -8.97 -0.35 11.46
N LEU A 178 -9.39 -1.47 12.04
CA LEU A 178 -8.99 -1.86 13.41
C LEU A 178 -7.48 -2.12 13.51
N ARG A 179 -6.90 -2.83 12.52
CA ARG A 179 -5.46 -3.07 12.46
C ARG A 179 -4.68 -1.75 12.43
N ASP A 180 -5.08 -0.81 11.58
CA ASP A 180 -4.38 0.45 11.39
C ASP A 180 -4.58 1.39 12.60
N ALA A 181 -5.75 1.37 13.24
CA ALA A 181 -5.97 2.09 14.50
C ALA A 181 -5.03 1.60 15.62
N TYR A 182 -4.74 0.30 15.66
CA TYR A 182 -3.77 -0.25 16.59
C TYR A 182 -2.32 0.03 16.19
N LEU A 183 -1.92 -0.39 14.97
CA LEU A 183 -0.51 -0.36 14.55
C LEU A 183 0.02 1.04 14.22
N VAL A 184 -0.85 1.95 13.73
CA VAL A 184 -0.44 3.27 13.24
C VAL A 184 -0.81 4.37 14.22
N ALA A 185 -2.03 4.34 14.77
CA ALA A 185 -2.49 5.36 15.71
C ALA A 185 -2.36 4.94 17.19
N HIS A 186 -1.81 3.75 17.47
CA HIS A 186 -1.52 3.22 18.80
C HIS A 186 -2.75 3.17 19.75
N ARG A 187 -3.93 2.77 19.19
CA ARG A 187 -5.16 2.59 19.96
C ARG A 187 -5.26 1.14 20.42
N GLU A 188 -4.89 0.88 21.68
CA GLU A 188 -4.84 -0.48 22.26
C GLU A 188 -6.20 -1.20 22.21
N GLU A 189 -7.32 -0.49 22.38
CA GLU A 189 -8.65 -1.10 22.31
C GLU A 189 -8.97 -1.69 20.94
N ALA A 190 -8.42 -1.14 19.85
CA ALA A 190 -8.59 -1.66 18.51
C ALA A 190 -7.99 -3.06 18.34
N LYS A 191 -6.90 -3.37 19.05
CA LYS A 191 -6.30 -4.71 19.10
C LYS A 191 -7.28 -5.75 19.65
N ASP A 192 -7.92 -5.46 20.78
CA ASP A 192 -8.87 -6.38 21.40
C ASP A 192 -10.09 -6.61 20.49
N MET A 193 -10.57 -5.55 19.84
CA MET A 193 -11.66 -5.63 18.86
C MET A 193 -11.27 -6.47 17.65
N LEU A 194 -10.07 -6.28 17.13
CA LEU A 194 -9.51 -7.02 16.01
C LEU A 194 -9.39 -8.52 16.32
N ILE A 195 -8.92 -8.86 17.51
CA ILE A 195 -8.81 -10.25 17.97
C ILE A 195 -10.20 -10.89 18.10
N LYS A 196 -11.16 -10.21 18.72
CA LYS A 196 -12.55 -10.71 18.86
C LYS A 196 -13.20 -10.97 17.49
N LEU A 197 -13.01 -10.06 16.53
CA LEU A 197 -13.53 -10.20 15.18
C LEU A 197 -12.86 -11.37 14.45
N THR A 198 -11.56 -11.59 14.66
CA THR A 198 -10.82 -12.72 14.08
C THR A 198 -11.24 -14.06 14.66
N ASP A 199 -11.44 -14.13 15.97
CA ASP A 199 -11.99 -15.30 16.66
C ASP A 199 -13.39 -15.64 16.15
N TRP A 200 -14.21 -14.62 15.88
CA TRP A 200 -15.52 -14.81 15.28
C TRP A 200 -15.42 -15.42 13.87
N MET A 201 -14.55 -14.90 13.00
CA MET A 201 -14.37 -15.44 11.64
C MET A 201 -13.83 -16.87 11.67
N GLU A 202 -12.88 -17.16 12.56
CA GLU A 202 -12.33 -18.50 12.73
C GLU A 202 -13.46 -19.50 13.09
N ARG A 203 -14.32 -19.15 14.06
CA ARG A 203 -15.47 -20.00 14.45
C ARG A 203 -16.46 -20.17 13.30
N THR A 204 -16.81 -19.08 12.62
CA THR A 204 -17.79 -19.07 11.51
C THR A 204 -17.35 -19.97 10.34
N THR A 205 -16.04 -20.07 10.10
CA THR A 205 -15.49 -20.86 8.99
C THR A 205 -14.93 -22.21 9.43
N ALA A 206 -15.01 -22.57 10.72
CA ALA A 206 -14.39 -23.78 11.27
C ALA A 206 -14.88 -25.08 10.63
N ASN A 207 -16.15 -25.14 10.29
CA ASN A 207 -16.79 -26.35 9.74
C ASN A 207 -16.71 -26.45 8.22
N LEU A 208 -16.18 -25.44 7.53
CA LEU A 208 -16.04 -25.47 6.06
C LEU A 208 -14.89 -26.40 5.67
N THR A 209 -15.13 -27.23 4.66
CA THR A 209 -14.06 -28.00 4.01
C THR A 209 -13.13 -27.05 3.23
N ASP A 210 -11.95 -27.55 2.82
CA ASP A 210 -11.01 -26.73 2.05
C ASP A 210 -11.62 -26.34 0.69
N GLU A 211 -12.40 -27.22 0.04
CA GLU A 211 -13.11 -26.91 -1.19
C GLU A 211 -14.16 -25.82 -0.99
N GLN A 212 -14.92 -25.88 0.10
CA GLN A 212 -15.90 -24.83 0.43
C GLN A 212 -15.22 -23.49 0.73
N MET A 213 -14.05 -23.51 1.40
CA MET A 213 -13.24 -22.31 1.60
C MET A 213 -12.78 -21.72 0.27
N GLN A 214 -12.22 -22.55 -0.64
CA GLN A 214 -11.76 -22.08 -1.94
C GLN A 214 -12.93 -21.58 -2.82
N ASP A 215 -14.11 -22.21 -2.75
CA ASP A 215 -15.31 -21.72 -3.44
C ASP A 215 -15.75 -20.35 -2.87
N MET A 216 -15.78 -20.18 -1.55
CA MET A 216 -16.09 -18.89 -0.89
C MET A 216 -15.15 -17.78 -1.34
N LEU A 217 -13.85 -18.07 -1.52
CA LEU A 217 -12.82 -17.11 -1.93
C LEU A 217 -12.92 -16.68 -3.40
N ARG A 218 -13.83 -17.26 -4.21
CA ARG A 218 -14.18 -16.73 -5.52
C ARG A 218 -14.85 -15.37 -5.42
N SER A 219 -15.55 -15.10 -4.32
CA SER A 219 -16.04 -13.76 -4.01
C SER A 219 -14.89 -12.84 -3.65
N GLU A 220 -14.96 -11.59 -4.07
CA GLU A 220 -13.97 -10.59 -3.71
C GLU A 220 -13.83 -10.50 -2.17
N HIS A 221 -12.61 -10.71 -1.67
CA HIS A 221 -12.37 -10.80 -0.24
C HIS A 221 -11.28 -9.85 0.29
N GLY A 222 -10.86 -8.89 -0.54
CA GLY A 222 -9.83 -7.92 -0.15
C GLY A 222 -8.54 -8.61 0.32
N GLY A 223 -7.93 -8.10 1.37
CA GLY A 223 -6.71 -8.60 2.00
C GLY A 223 -6.98 -9.34 3.32
N LEU A 224 -8.03 -10.16 3.42
CA LEU A 224 -8.30 -10.90 4.67
C LEU A 224 -7.14 -11.80 5.09
N ASN A 225 -6.48 -12.47 4.14
CA ASN A 225 -5.29 -13.28 4.41
C ASN A 225 -4.12 -12.43 4.98
N GLU A 226 -3.93 -11.21 4.50
CA GLU A 226 -2.96 -10.25 5.06
C GLU A 226 -3.32 -9.92 6.51
N THR A 227 -4.58 -9.56 6.76
CA THR A 227 -5.02 -9.11 8.08
C THR A 227 -4.91 -10.22 9.12
N PHE A 228 -5.27 -11.46 8.77
CA PHE A 228 -5.10 -12.60 9.69
C PHE A 228 -3.62 -12.92 9.95
N ALA A 229 -2.75 -12.76 8.97
CA ALA A 229 -1.31 -12.86 9.16
C ALA A 229 -0.79 -11.76 10.10
N ASP A 230 -1.31 -10.53 9.99
CA ASP A 230 -0.99 -9.44 10.92
C ASP A 230 -1.47 -9.76 12.35
N VAL A 231 -2.68 -10.29 12.51
CA VAL A 231 -3.16 -10.72 13.84
C VAL A 231 -2.29 -11.82 14.43
N ALA A 232 -1.80 -12.76 13.59
CA ALA A 232 -0.82 -13.76 14.05
C ALA A 232 0.48 -13.13 14.53
N ALA A 233 1.00 -12.12 13.81
CA ALA A 233 2.21 -11.40 14.20
C ALA A 233 2.01 -10.57 15.48
N ILE A 234 0.87 -9.88 15.62
CA ILE A 234 0.51 -9.05 16.79
C ILE A 234 0.39 -9.91 18.07
N THR A 235 -0.21 -11.08 17.94
CA THR A 235 -0.53 -11.94 19.10
C THR A 235 0.50 -13.04 19.38
N GLY A 236 1.36 -13.36 18.40
CA GLY A 236 2.23 -14.54 18.44
C GLY A 236 1.47 -15.87 18.27
N ASN A 237 0.16 -15.85 18.01
CA ASN A 237 -0.68 -17.04 17.97
C ASN A 237 -0.79 -17.62 16.54
N LYS A 238 -0.19 -18.78 16.35
CA LYS A 238 -0.14 -19.48 15.06
C LYS A 238 -1.52 -19.91 14.50
N ARG A 239 -2.57 -19.97 15.30
CA ARG A 239 -3.91 -20.31 14.79
C ARG A 239 -4.41 -19.28 13.76
N TYR A 240 -4.10 -18.00 13.97
CA TYR A 240 -4.46 -16.96 13.02
C TYR A 240 -3.64 -17.03 11.70
N LEU A 241 -2.41 -17.54 11.78
CA LEU A 241 -1.62 -17.81 10.57
C LEU A 241 -2.22 -18.97 9.77
N LYS A 242 -2.74 -20.02 10.44
CA LYS A 242 -3.52 -21.09 9.77
C LYS A 242 -4.78 -20.52 9.11
N LEU A 243 -5.46 -19.59 9.76
CA LEU A 243 -6.61 -18.90 9.17
C LEU A 243 -6.20 -18.09 7.94
N ALA A 244 -5.07 -17.37 7.99
CA ALA A 244 -4.51 -16.65 6.84
C ALA A 244 -4.26 -17.59 5.64
N HIS A 245 -3.70 -18.77 5.87
CA HIS A 245 -3.54 -19.80 4.83
C HIS A 245 -4.88 -20.26 4.26
N ARG A 246 -5.88 -20.55 5.09
CA ARG A 246 -7.22 -20.95 4.63
C ARG A 246 -7.89 -19.87 3.78
N PHE A 247 -7.60 -18.58 4.04
CA PHE A 247 -8.05 -17.45 3.23
C PHE A 247 -7.12 -17.10 2.05
N SER A 248 -6.12 -17.93 1.76
CA SER A 248 -5.25 -17.76 0.60
C SER A 248 -5.85 -18.50 -0.60
N HIS A 249 -6.21 -17.75 -1.64
CA HIS A 249 -6.94 -18.28 -2.81
C HIS A 249 -5.99 -18.97 -3.78
N GLU A 250 -6.10 -20.29 -3.86
CA GLU A 250 -5.18 -21.18 -4.62
C GLU A 250 -5.23 -20.94 -6.12
N ILE A 251 -6.36 -20.57 -6.68
CA ILE A 251 -6.50 -20.27 -8.12
C ILE A 251 -5.57 -19.14 -8.59
N ILE A 252 -5.19 -18.24 -7.67
CA ILE A 252 -4.23 -17.17 -7.91
C ILE A 252 -2.83 -17.60 -7.48
N LEU A 253 -2.69 -18.21 -6.32
CA LEU A 253 -1.40 -18.58 -5.75
C LEU A 253 -0.68 -19.65 -6.59
N ASN A 254 -1.39 -20.70 -7.00
CA ASN A 254 -0.77 -21.86 -7.66
C ASN A 254 -0.10 -21.52 -9.01
N PRO A 255 -0.71 -20.70 -9.91
CA PRO A 255 0.00 -20.22 -11.10
C PRO A 255 1.22 -19.34 -10.76
N LEU A 256 1.11 -18.48 -9.76
CA LEU A 256 2.21 -17.58 -9.36
C LEU A 256 3.42 -18.36 -8.80
N LEU A 257 3.18 -19.45 -8.06
CA LEU A 257 4.23 -20.36 -7.60
C LEU A 257 5.00 -21.01 -8.76
N LYS A 258 4.32 -21.22 -9.90
CA LYS A 258 4.92 -21.74 -11.13
C LYS A 258 5.47 -20.64 -12.04
N GLN A 259 5.37 -19.37 -11.64
CA GLN A 259 5.70 -18.20 -12.45
C GLN A 259 4.92 -18.15 -13.78
N GLU A 260 3.63 -18.49 -13.75
CA GLU A 260 2.71 -18.45 -14.89
C GLU A 260 1.81 -17.20 -14.78
N ASP A 261 1.82 -16.35 -15.81
CA ASP A 261 0.87 -15.24 -15.94
C ASP A 261 -0.48 -15.74 -16.43
N LYS A 262 -1.46 -15.79 -15.53
CA LYS A 262 -2.87 -16.14 -15.79
C LYS A 262 -3.82 -14.99 -15.45
N LEU A 263 -3.34 -13.73 -15.56
CA LEU A 263 -4.08 -12.57 -15.09
C LEU A 263 -5.08 -12.02 -16.11
N THR A 264 -4.89 -12.26 -17.41
CA THR A 264 -5.76 -11.70 -18.46
C THR A 264 -7.23 -12.03 -18.23
N GLY A 265 -8.08 -11.01 -18.22
CA GLY A 265 -9.53 -11.11 -18.11
C GLY A 265 -10.07 -11.27 -16.69
N ILE A 266 -9.22 -11.35 -15.67
CA ILE A 266 -9.67 -11.37 -14.27
C ILE A 266 -9.69 -9.95 -13.66
N HIS A 267 -10.60 -9.72 -12.72
CA HIS A 267 -10.76 -8.46 -12.04
C HIS A 267 -9.50 -8.11 -11.21
N ALA A 268 -8.84 -7.00 -11.53
CA ALA A 268 -7.50 -6.70 -11.03
C ALA A 268 -7.50 -6.41 -9.52
N ASN A 269 -8.37 -5.51 -9.06
CA ASN A 269 -8.41 -5.12 -7.66
C ASN A 269 -8.75 -6.27 -6.71
N THR A 270 -9.50 -7.27 -7.19
CA THR A 270 -9.78 -8.49 -6.43
C THR A 270 -8.51 -9.31 -6.17
N GLN A 271 -7.51 -9.29 -7.08
CA GLN A 271 -6.34 -10.16 -6.96
C GLN A 271 -5.16 -9.50 -6.23
N ILE A 272 -4.93 -8.21 -6.43
CA ILE A 272 -3.75 -7.53 -5.85
C ILE A 272 -3.69 -7.67 -4.31
N PRO A 273 -4.79 -7.45 -3.55
CA PRO A 273 -4.79 -7.61 -2.10
C PRO A 273 -4.47 -9.04 -1.63
N LYS A 274 -4.87 -10.06 -2.41
CA LYS A 274 -4.54 -11.48 -2.11
C LYS A 274 -3.02 -11.69 -2.11
N VAL A 275 -2.35 -11.09 -3.10
CA VAL A 275 -0.88 -11.19 -3.24
C VAL A 275 -0.15 -10.44 -2.13
N ILE A 276 -0.69 -9.32 -1.66
CA ILE A 276 -0.18 -8.64 -0.46
C ILE A 276 -0.20 -9.62 0.73
N GLY A 277 -1.30 -10.36 0.89
CA GLY A 277 -1.43 -11.39 1.94
C GLY A 277 -0.45 -12.55 1.74
N PHE A 278 -0.24 -13.05 0.53
CA PHE A 278 0.77 -14.08 0.25
C PHE A 278 2.17 -13.60 0.67
N LYS A 279 2.53 -12.36 0.32
CA LYS A 279 3.80 -11.77 0.71
C LYS A 279 3.91 -11.60 2.22
N ARG A 280 2.82 -11.18 2.89
CA ARG A 280 2.83 -10.99 4.35
C ARG A 280 2.99 -12.32 5.10
N ILE A 281 2.29 -13.37 4.66
CA ILE A 281 2.47 -14.74 5.19
C ILE A 281 3.92 -15.20 4.98
N ALA A 282 4.44 -15.00 3.77
CA ALA A 282 5.82 -15.36 3.43
C ALA A 282 6.85 -14.68 4.33
N ASP A 283 6.66 -13.41 4.68
CA ASP A 283 7.55 -12.68 5.57
C ASP A 283 7.55 -13.24 7.00
N ILE A 284 6.39 -13.62 7.52
CA ILE A 284 6.24 -14.18 8.87
C ILE A 284 6.88 -15.58 8.95
N GLU A 285 6.66 -16.40 7.92
CA GLU A 285 7.13 -17.78 7.88
C GLU A 285 8.54 -17.94 7.28
N LYS A 286 9.11 -16.87 6.71
CA LYS A 286 10.34 -16.89 5.91
C LYS A 286 10.21 -17.84 4.70
N ASN A 287 9.04 -17.85 4.07
CA ASN A 287 8.73 -18.69 2.92
C ASN A 287 9.19 -18.01 1.62
N ASN A 288 10.33 -18.45 1.11
CA ASN A 288 10.92 -17.88 -0.10
C ASN A 288 10.10 -18.15 -1.37
N GLU A 289 9.35 -19.25 -1.45
CA GLU A 289 8.54 -19.58 -2.63
C GLU A 289 7.37 -18.62 -2.79
N TRP A 290 6.63 -18.39 -1.71
CA TRP A 290 5.53 -17.42 -1.71
C TRP A 290 6.05 -15.99 -1.91
N SER A 291 7.22 -15.66 -1.35
CA SER A 291 7.84 -14.35 -1.59
C SER A 291 8.21 -14.15 -3.06
N LYS A 292 8.76 -15.18 -3.74
CA LYS A 292 9.04 -15.17 -5.18
C LYS A 292 7.76 -15.09 -6.01
N ALA A 293 6.70 -15.79 -5.62
CA ALA A 293 5.40 -15.72 -6.29
C ALA A 293 4.82 -14.28 -6.25
N ALA A 294 4.92 -13.61 -5.11
CA ALA A 294 4.49 -12.23 -4.96
C ALA A 294 5.35 -11.25 -5.79
N ASP A 295 6.66 -11.45 -5.84
CA ASP A 295 7.56 -10.64 -6.67
C ASP A 295 7.31 -10.90 -8.17
N PHE A 296 7.05 -12.13 -8.58
CA PHE A 296 6.68 -12.45 -9.96
C PHE A 296 5.37 -11.76 -10.37
N PHE A 297 4.35 -11.76 -9.51
CA PHE A 297 3.12 -11.01 -9.74
C PHE A 297 3.41 -9.52 -9.92
N TRP A 298 4.19 -8.93 -9.01
CA TRP A 298 4.57 -7.52 -9.08
C TRP A 298 5.29 -7.19 -10.39
N GLN A 299 6.29 -7.99 -10.79
CA GLN A 299 7.01 -7.82 -12.05
C GLN A 299 6.07 -7.91 -13.26
N THR A 300 5.17 -8.90 -13.27
CA THR A 300 4.19 -9.10 -14.33
C THR A 300 3.27 -7.88 -14.49
N VAL A 301 2.74 -7.36 -13.38
CA VAL A 301 1.86 -6.19 -13.43
C VAL A 301 2.61 -4.93 -13.80
N VAL A 302 3.77 -4.66 -13.18
CA VAL A 302 4.53 -3.43 -13.40
C VAL A 302 5.13 -3.35 -14.79
N ASN A 303 5.73 -4.45 -15.28
CA ASN A 303 6.48 -4.43 -16.53
C ASN A 303 5.60 -4.70 -17.76
N ASN A 304 4.56 -5.54 -17.62
CA ASN A 304 3.81 -6.06 -18.77
C ASN A 304 2.36 -5.56 -18.83
N ARG A 305 1.82 -4.93 -17.77
CA ARG A 305 0.39 -4.58 -17.69
C ARG A 305 0.11 -3.17 -17.19
N SER A 306 1.16 -2.41 -16.83
CA SER A 306 1.03 -1.03 -16.38
C SER A 306 1.43 -0.05 -17.46
N ILE A 307 0.69 1.06 -17.54
CA ILE A 307 1.08 2.20 -18.37
C ILE A 307 2.06 3.11 -17.61
N THR A 308 2.62 4.07 -18.33
CA THR A 308 3.71 4.92 -17.83
C THR A 308 3.40 5.68 -16.54
N ILE A 309 2.14 6.05 -16.26
CA ILE A 309 1.76 6.66 -14.97
C ILE A 309 1.78 5.66 -13.79
N GLY A 310 2.07 4.38 -14.03
CA GLY A 310 2.09 3.34 -13.00
C GLY A 310 0.75 2.64 -12.76
N GLY A 311 -0.32 3.04 -13.44
CA GLY A 311 -1.64 2.44 -13.35
C GLY A 311 -1.82 1.23 -14.26
N ASN A 312 -2.75 0.34 -13.92
CA ASN A 312 -3.07 -0.88 -14.66
C ASN A 312 -4.58 -1.12 -14.72
N SER A 313 -5.01 -2.08 -15.54
CA SER A 313 -6.40 -2.49 -15.78
C SER A 313 -7.21 -1.57 -16.70
N VAL A 314 -8.22 -2.18 -17.32
CA VAL A 314 -9.27 -1.53 -18.11
C VAL A 314 -10.59 -2.18 -17.76
N TYR A 315 -11.64 -1.40 -17.54
CA TYR A 315 -12.93 -1.94 -17.03
C TYR A 315 -12.71 -2.82 -15.79
N GLU A 316 -11.83 -2.37 -14.86
CA GLU A 316 -11.44 -3.09 -13.63
C GLU A 316 -10.70 -4.42 -13.84
N HIS A 317 -10.45 -4.85 -15.08
CA HIS A 317 -9.88 -6.17 -15.40
C HIS A 317 -8.48 -6.02 -16.01
N PHE A 318 -7.62 -6.99 -15.78
CA PHE A 318 -6.35 -7.08 -16.48
C PHE A 318 -6.60 -7.35 -17.96
N HIS A 319 -6.16 -6.40 -18.82
CA HIS A 319 -6.18 -6.58 -20.28
C HIS A 319 -5.07 -7.56 -20.73
N PRO A 320 -5.10 -8.07 -21.98
CA PRO A 320 -3.99 -8.85 -22.52
C PRO A 320 -2.65 -8.07 -22.43
N ALA A 321 -1.57 -8.76 -22.05
CA ALA A 321 -0.27 -8.13 -21.86
C ALA A 321 0.36 -7.63 -23.20
N ASP A 322 -0.06 -8.21 -24.30
CA ASP A 322 0.39 -7.92 -25.67
C ASP A 322 -0.55 -6.98 -26.45
N ASN A 323 -1.55 -6.38 -25.79
CA ASN A 323 -2.51 -5.49 -26.45
C ASN A 323 -3.02 -4.41 -25.50
N PHE A 324 -2.62 -3.16 -25.71
CA PHE A 324 -3.01 -1.98 -24.94
C PHE A 324 -4.05 -1.09 -25.67
N GLU A 325 -4.69 -1.56 -26.73
CA GLU A 325 -5.68 -0.77 -27.45
C GLU A 325 -6.85 -0.34 -26.57
N SER A 326 -7.38 -1.25 -25.77
CA SER A 326 -8.47 -0.95 -24.83
C SER A 326 -8.05 0.10 -23.79
N MET A 327 -6.79 0.11 -23.34
CA MET A 327 -6.24 1.12 -22.43
C MET A 327 -6.31 2.53 -23.05
N ARG A 328 -6.03 2.67 -24.35
CA ARG A 328 -6.03 3.96 -25.07
C ARG A 328 -7.42 4.44 -25.46
N THR A 329 -8.40 3.54 -25.57
CA THR A 329 -9.70 3.84 -26.16
C THR A 329 -10.85 3.87 -25.16
N SER A 330 -10.69 3.23 -23.98
CA SER A 330 -11.73 3.16 -22.95
C SER A 330 -11.85 4.45 -22.12
N GLU A 331 -13.08 4.75 -21.69
CA GLU A 331 -13.37 5.72 -20.63
C GLU A 331 -13.09 5.18 -19.22
N GLN A 332 -12.92 3.87 -19.06
CA GLN A 332 -12.62 3.20 -17.80
C GLN A 332 -11.18 2.68 -17.85
N GLY A 333 -10.22 3.59 -17.70
CA GLY A 333 -8.79 3.29 -17.66
C GLY A 333 -8.32 2.77 -16.30
N PRO A 334 -7.06 2.98 -15.93
CA PRO A 334 -6.54 2.51 -14.65
C PRO A 334 -7.37 2.94 -13.45
N GLU A 335 -7.64 1.97 -12.59
CA GLU A 335 -8.37 2.15 -11.34
C GLU A 335 -7.43 2.60 -10.22
N THR A 336 -7.84 3.59 -9.44
CA THR A 336 -7.03 4.12 -8.32
C THR A 336 -6.74 3.04 -7.27
N CYS A 337 -7.72 2.19 -6.93
CA CYS A 337 -7.53 1.11 -5.95
C CYS A 337 -6.43 0.13 -6.35
N ASN A 338 -6.28 -0.16 -7.64
CA ASN A 338 -5.22 -1.05 -8.12
C ASN A 338 -3.83 -0.48 -7.80
N THR A 339 -3.61 0.80 -8.11
CA THR A 339 -2.34 1.46 -7.83
C THR A 339 -2.09 1.60 -6.34
N TYR A 340 -3.11 1.94 -5.55
CA TYR A 340 -3.04 1.94 -4.08
C TYR A 340 -2.53 0.59 -3.55
N ASN A 341 -3.12 -0.52 -3.98
CA ASN A 341 -2.73 -1.86 -3.54
C ASN A 341 -1.35 -2.28 -4.09
N MET A 342 -1.00 -1.89 -5.33
CA MET A 342 0.33 -2.15 -5.88
C MET A 342 1.43 -1.40 -5.11
N LEU A 343 1.18 -0.18 -4.61
CA LEU A 343 2.12 0.53 -3.74
C LEU A 343 2.29 -0.18 -2.40
N ARG A 344 1.23 -0.74 -1.82
CA ARG A 344 1.31 -1.56 -0.60
C ARG A 344 2.13 -2.83 -0.79
N LEU A 345 1.92 -3.54 -1.91
CA LEU A 345 2.75 -4.70 -2.28
C LEU A 345 4.22 -4.31 -2.47
N THR A 346 4.46 -3.19 -3.16
CA THR A 346 5.80 -2.65 -3.40
C THR A 346 6.54 -2.37 -2.09
N LYS A 347 5.85 -1.80 -1.09
CA LYS A 347 6.39 -1.57 0.25
C LYS A 347 6.89 -2.87 0.90
N LEU A 348 6.10 -3.95 0.87
CA LEU A 348 6.50 -5.25 1.44
C LEU A 348 7.70 -5.87 0.69
N LEU A 349 7.73 -5.76 -0.65
CA LEU A 349 8.83 -6.28 -1.46
C LEU A 349 10.13 -5.50 -1.24
N TYR A 350 10.05 -4.18 -1.16
CA TYR A 350 11.19 -3.33 -0.84
C TYR A 350 11.79 -3.65 0.54
N ALA A 351 10.95 -3.88 1.56
CA ALA A 351 11.40 -4.23 2.90
C ALA A 351 12.27 -5.52 2.94
N THR A 352 12.13 -6.39 1.95
CA THR A 352 12.88 -7.66 1.88
C THR A 352 14.31 -7.48 1.38
N SER A 353 14.56 -6.52 0.49
CA SER A 353 15.84 -6.42 -0.24
C SER A 353 16.45 -5.03 -0.30
N ALA A 354 15.70 -3.96 0.00
CA ALA A 354 16.08 -2.56 -0.25
C ALA A 354 16.47 -2.27 -1.72
N ASN A 355 15.92 -3.04 -2.69
CA ASN A 355 16.24 -2.86 -4.09
C ASN A 355 15.52 -1.61 -4.65
N SER A 356 16.30 -0.68 -5.24
CA SER A 356 15.81 0.60 -5.77
C SER A 356 14.74 0.47 -6.85
N ARG A 357 14.70 -0.64 -7.61
CA ARG A 357 13.69 -0.89 -8.66
C ARG A 357 12.25 -0.77 -8.15
N TYR A 358 12.01 -1.16 -6.89
CA TYR A 358 10.69 -1.02 -6.28
C TYR A 358 10.35 0.44 -6.04
N MET A 359 11.35 1.25 -5.72
CA MET A 359 11.16 2.67 -5.49
C MET A 359 11.02 3.46 -6.80
N ASP A 360 11.59 3.00 -7.90
CA ASP A 360 11.38 3.59 -9.23
C ASP A 360 9.91 3.47 -9.67
N TYR A 361 9.30 2.29 -9.48
CA TYR A 361 7.86 2.12 -9.69
C TYR A 361 7.03 2.94 -8.68
N TYR A 362 7.40 2.91 -7.40
CA TYR A 362 6.68 3.63 -6.34
C TYR A 362 6.64 5.13 -6.63
N GLU A 363 7.78 5.74 -6.93
CA GLU A 363 7.88 7.16 -7.31
C GLU A 363 7.00 7.48 -8.52
N ARG A 364 7.15 6.71 -9.60
CA ARG A 364 6.39 6.93 -10.84
C ARG A 364 4.88 6.86 -10.61
N ALA A 365 4.39 5.85 -9.90
CA ALA A 365 2.98 5.66 -9.60
C ALA A 365 2.45 6.71 -8.61
N LEU A 366 3.25 7.07 -7.60
CA LEU A 366 2.87 8.06 -6.61
C LEU A 366 2.73 9.46 -7.23
N PHE A 367 3.74 9.91 -7.99
CA PHE A 367 3.76 11.25 -8.57
C PHE A 367 2.76 11.41 -9.72
N ASN A 368 2.59 10.39 -10.58
CA ASN A 368 1.82 10.53 -11.81
C ASN A 368 0.39 9.98 -11.74
N HIS A 369 0.12 9.02 -10.86
CA HIS A 369 -1.22 8.46 -10.70
C HIS A 369 -1.85 8.90 -9.37
N ILE A 370 -1.33 8.46 -8.23
CA ILE A 370 -1.96 8.72 -6.93
C ILE A 370 -2.15 10.21 -6.65
N LEU A 371 -1.09 11.02 -6.75
CA LEU A 371 -1.19 12.47 -6.50
C LEU A 371 -2.21 13.14 -7.44
N SER A 372 -2.30 12.66 -8.69
CA SER A 372 -3.20 13.21 -9.70
C SER A 372 -4.66 12.74 -9.56
N THR A 373 -4.96 11.79 -8.67
CA THR A 373 -6.33 11.29 -8.45
C THR A 373 -7.13 12.13 -7.46
N GLN A 374 -6.53 13.17 -6.90
CA GLN A 374 -7.25 14.13 -6.05
C GLN A 374 -7.45 15.45 -6.81
N ASP A 375 -8.65 16.01 -6.72
CA ASP A 375 -8.91 17.38 -7.16
C ASP A 375 -8.14 18.36 -6.26
N PRO A 376 -7.18 19.12 -6.80
CA PRO A 376 -6.37 20.04 -5.98
C PRO A 376 -7.14 21.25 -5.44
N VAL A 377 -8.40 21.43 -5.86
CA VAL A 377 -9.25 22.58 -5.46
C VAL A 377 -10.34 22.15 -4.48
N GLN A 378 -11.01 21.02 -4.73
CA GLN A 378 -12.16 20.55 -3.93
C GLN A 378 -11.86 19.28 -3.13
N GLY A 379 -10.72 18.63 -3.37
CA GLY A 379 -10.29 17.44 -2.64
C GLY A 379 -10.99 16.14 -3.04
N GLY A 380 -11.86 16.14 -4.05
CA GLY A 380 -12.55 14.93 -4.52
C GLY A 380 -11.60 13.92 -5.14
N PHE A 381 -11.98 12.63 -5.12
CA PHE A 381 -11.14 11.52 -5.59
C PHE A 381 -11.64 10.93 -6.90
N VAL A 382 -10.73 10.32 -7.66
CA VAL A 382 -10.99 9.69 -8.95
C VAL A 382 -11.07 8.17 -8.81
N TYR A 383 -12.03 7.55 -9.49
CA TYR A 383 -12.08 6.09 -9.65
C TYR A 383 -11.18 5.64 -10.81
N PHE A 384 -11.52 6.06 -12.03
CA PHE A 384 -10.78 5.76 -13.24
C PHE A 384 -9.97 6.96 -13.74
N THR A 385 -8.75 6.68 -14.20
CA THR A 385 -7.92 7.64 -14.95
C THR A 385 -7.93 7.25 -16.42
N PRO A 386 -8.90 7.76 -17.24
CA PRO A 386 -8.96 7.42 -18.65
C PRO A 386 -7.70 7.89 -19.38
N MET A 387 -7.12 7.00 -20.19
CA MET A 387 -5.99 7.33 -21.08
C MET A 387 -6.47 7.68 -22.48
N ARG A 388 -7.75 7.63 -22.73
CA ARG A 388 -8.40 8.03 -23.96
C ARG A 388 -8.18 9.53 -24.20
N SER A 389 -7.60 9.87 -25.35
CA SER A 389 -7.30 11.27 -25.71
C SER A 389 -8.55 12.16 -25.69
N GLY A 390 -8.43 13.36 -25.12
CA GLY A 390 -9.52 14.31 -25.02
C GLY A 390 -10.63 13.92 -24.03
N HIS A 391 -10.40 12.97 -23.14
CA HIS A 391 -11.37 12.56 -22.13
C HIS A 391 -11.09 13.21 -20.76
N TYR A 392 -12.02 13.07 -19.81
CA TYR A 392 -11.95 13.71 -18.49
C TYR A 392 -12.06 12.69 -17.36
N ARG A 393 -11.69 13.11 -16.16
CA ARG A 393 -11.86 12.35 -14.91
C ARG A 393 -13.11 12.80 -14.19
N VAL A 394 -13.72 11.89 -13.43
CA VAL A 394 -14.85 12.20 -12.55
C VAL A 394 -14.37 12.23 -11.12
N TYR A 395 -14.60 13.34 -10.44
CA TYR A 395 -14.22 13.54 -9.04
C TYR A 395 -15.39 13.25 -8.09
N SER A 396 -15.10 12.60 -6.99
CA SER A 396 -16.07 12.33 -5.92
C SER A 396 -16.49 13.60 -5.18
N GLN A 397 -17.64 13.54 -4.52
CA GLN A 397 -18.13 14.58 -3.63
C GLN A 397 -18.41 13.96 -2.24
N PRO A 398 -18.12 14.65 -1.13
CA PRO A 398 -18.17 14.07 0.22
C PRO A 398 -19.55 13.57 0.66
N GLN A 399 -20.64 14.07 0.04
CA GLN A 399 -22.00 13.73 0.48
C GLN A 399 -22.72 12.72 -0.43
N THR A 400 -22.16 12.42 -1.61
CA THR A 400 -22.84 11.65 -2.65
C THR A 400 -22.06 10.46 -3.18
N SER A 401 -20.73 10.43 -3.02
CA SER A 401 -19.87 9.46 -3.69
C SER A 401 -19.19 8.55 -2.68
N PHE A 402 -19.48 7.24 -2.74
CA PHE A 402 -19.00 6.25 -1.77
C PHE A 402 -18.52 4.95 -2.45
N TRP A 403 -17.78 5.08 -3.56
CA TRP A 403 -17.12 3.94 -4.22
C TRP A 403 -15.89 3.46 -3.44
N CYS A 404 -15.41 2.26 -3.74
CA CYS A 404 -14.18 1.74 -3.14
C CYS A 404 -12.99 2.70 -3.30
N CYS A 405 -12.87 3.39 -4.45
CA CYS A 405 -11.79 4.34 -4.70
C CYS A 405 -11.92 5.66 -3.92
N VAL A 406 -13.10 6.00 -3.37
CA VAL A 406 -13.20 7.05 -2.34
C VAL A 406 -12.51 6.57 -1.07
N GLY A 407 -12.78 5.33 -0.65
CA GLY A 407 -12.13 4.74 0.51
C GLY A 407 -10.61 4.68 0.39
N SER A 408 -10.07 4.17 -0.73
CA SER A 408 -8.62 4.19 -0.95
C SER A 408 -8.06 5.60 -1.15
N GLY A 409 -8.85 6.53 -1.67
CA GLY A 409 -8.51 7.95 -1.77
C GLY A 409 -8.25 8.58 -0.41
N LEU A 410 -9.19 8.41 0.53
CA LEU A 410 -9.04 8.86 1.93
C LEU A 410 -7.75 8.31 2.59
N GLU A 411 -7.32 7.10 2.24
CA GLU A 411 -6.10 6.50 2.78
C GLU A 411 -4.83 6.97 2.04
N ASN A 412 -4.88 7.16 0.72
CA ASN A 412 -3.72 7.44 -0.12
C ASN A 412 -2.97 8.70 0.33
N HIS A 413 -3.72 9.78 0.57
CA HIS A 413 -3.15 11.10 0.82
C HIS A 413 -2.69 11.30 2.28
N ALA A 414 -3.07 10.37 3.17
CA ALA A 414 -2.56 10.29 4.53
C ALA A 414 -1.23 9.49 4.65
N ARG A 415 -0.75 8.86 3.56
CA ARG A 415 0.35 7.88 3.62
C ARG A 415 1.64 8.31 2.93
N TYR A 416 1.75 9.51 2.47
CA TYR A 416 2.92 10.00 1.72
C TYR A 416 4.25 9.86 2.49
N GLY A 417 4.22 9.98 3.82
CA GLY A 417 5.41 9.83 4.66
C GLY A 417 5.99 8.42 4.76
N GLU A 418 5.19 7.37 4.44
CA GLU A 418 5.56 5.97 4.71
C GLU A 418 6.83 5.49 4.02
N MET A 419 7.13 6.01 2.81
CA MET A 419 8.20 5.50 1.96
C MET A 419 9.30 6.51 1.68
N ILE A 420 9.22 7.73 2.25
CA ILE A 420 10.27 8.75 2.07
C ILE A 420 11.58 8.24 2.68
N TYR A 421 11.50 7.65 3.86
CA TYR A 421 12.65 7.15 4.60
C TYR A 421 12.49 5.68 5.00
N ALA A 422 13.63 4.99 5.09
CA ALA A 422 13.74 3.66 5.67
C ALA A 422 15.09 3.53 6.39
N HIS A 423 15.26 2.49 7.20
CA HIS A 423 16.51 2.24 7.89
C HIS A 423 16.88 0.75 7.94
N LYS A 424 18.16 0.46 8.10
CA LYS A 424 18.68 -0.85 8.51
C LYS A 424 19.41 -0.66 9.82
N GLY A 425 18.89 -1.25 10.89
CA GLY A 425 19.42 -1.03 12.22
C GLY A 425 19.44 0.45 12.61
N ASN A 426 20.42 0.86 13.41
CA ASN A 426 20.54 2.23 13.91
C ASN A 426 21.60 3.06 13.18
N ASP A 427 22.22 2.54 12.12
CA ASP A 427 23.40 3.09 11.48
C ASP A 427 23.29 3.24 9.95
N GLN A 428 22.16 2.88 9.35
CA GLN A 428 21.89 3.11 7.93
C GLN A 428 20.53 3.78 7.74
N LEU A 429 20.53 4.95 7.12
CA LEU A 429 19.34 5.69 6.71
C LEU A 429 19.22 5.68 5.19
N TYR A 430 18.04 5.36 4.68
CA TYR A 430 17.68 5.41 3.27
C TYR A 430 16.76 6.61 3.00
N VAL A 431 17.07 7.39 1.96
CA VAL A 431 16.18 8.43 1.41
C VAL A 431 15.71 7.92 0.05
N ASN A 432 14.45 7.56 -0.03
CA ASN A 432 13.85 6.86 -1.17
C ASN A 432 13.07 7.78 -2.11
N LEU A 433 12.36 8.77 -1.55
CA LEU A 433 11.54 9.72 -2.30
C LEU A 433 12.00 11.14 -2.00
N PHE A 434 12.02 11.99 -3.03
CA PHE A 434 12.47 13.38 -2.91
C PHE A 434 11.27 14.31 -2.67
N ILE A 435 10.65 14.13 -1.50
CA ILE A 435 9.50 14.90 -1.03
C ILE A 435 9.92 15.74 0.16
N PRO A 436 9.67 17.08 0.16
CA PRO A 436 10.05 17.96 1.26
C PRO A 436 9.43 17.49 2.57
N SER A 437 10.28 17.20 3.57
CA SER A 437 9.83 16.57 4.82
C SER A 437 10.88 16.67 5.92
N THR A 438 10.44 16.39 7.14
CA THR A 438 11.32 16.18 8.29
C THR A 438 11.15 14.79 8.84
N LEU A 439 12.22 14.22 9.39
CA LEU A 439 12.24 12.93 10.07
C LEU A 439 12.86 13.09 11.45
N GLU A 440 12.18 12.59 12.47
CA GLU A 440 12.74 12.41 13.81
C GLU A 440 13.37 11.01 13.94
N TRP A 441 14.68 10.95 14.18
CA TRP A 441 15.39 9.66 14.34
C TRP A 441 16.22 9.64 15.62
N GLY A 442 15.58 9.39 16.74
CA GLY A 442 16.21 9.39 18.06
C GLY A 442 16.80 10.76 18.43
N ASP A 443 18.14 10.86 18.57
CA ASP A 443 18.82 12.10 18.94
C ASP A 443 19.11 13.04 17.76
N ILE A 444 18.69 12.69 16.54
CA ILE A 444 18.88 13.54 15.35
C ILE A 444 17.55 13.81 14.65
N ASN A 445 17.50 14.93 13.95
CA ASN A 445 16.48 15.23 12.97
C ASN A 445 17.12 15.29 11.58
N ILE A 446 16.39 14.84 10.60
CA ILE A 446 16.70 14.96 9.18
C ILE A 446 15.68 15.91 8.58
N GLU A 447 16.13 16.89 7.83
CA GLU A 447 15.28 17.72 6.99
C GLU A 447 15.64 17.46 5.53
N GLN A 448 14.67 17.05 4.73
CA GLN A 448 14.79 17.00 3.29
C GLN A 448 14.22 18.30 2.71
N SER A 449 15.09 19.17 2.23
CA SER A 449 14.76 20.45 1.61
C SER A 449 14.94 20.33 0.10
N THR A 450 13.83 20.44 -0.63
CA THR A 450 13.81 20.27 -2.08
C THR A 450 12.58 20.96 -2.69
N SER A 451 12.72 21.42 -3.94
CA SER A 451 11.61 21.82 -4.81
C SER A 451 11.38 20.77 -5.92
N PHE A 452 11.90 19.54 -5.72
CA PHE A 452 11.74 18.46 -6.67
C PHE A 452 10.24 18.14 -6.90
N PRO A 453 9.78 17.95 -8.15
CA PRO A 453 10.54 17.83 -9.40
C PRO A 453 10.72 19.15 -10.18
N ASP A 454 10.38 20.31 -9.62
CA ASP A 454 10.58 21.60 -10.27
C ASP A 454 12.08 21.98 -10.34
N GLU A 455 12.89 21.45 -9.39
CA GLU A 455 14.35 21.57 -9.37
C GLU A 455 15.01 20.18 -9.38
N GLU A 456 16.16 20.07 -10.04
CA GLU A 456 16.88 18.82 -10.28
C GLU A 456 17.77 18.39 -9.11
N GLY A 457 17.17 18.10 -7.95
CA GLY A 457 17.96 17.67 -6.81
C GLY A 457 17.26 17.76 -5.47
N THR A 458 17.98 17.34 -4.44
CA THR A 458 17.52 17.41 -3.05
C THR A 458 18.66 17.71 -2.09
N SER A 459 18.35 18.39 -0.99
CA SER A 459 19.27 18.60 0.12
C SER A 459 18.80 17.84 1.34
N VAL A 460 19.71 17.17 2.02
CA VAL A 460 19.48 16.52 3.30
C VAL A 460 20.31 17.22 4.37
N ILE A 461 19.65 17.78 5.36
CA ILE A 461 20.25 18.51 6.48
C ILE A 461 20.14 17.65 7.73
N VAL A 462 21.25 17.44 8.41
CA VAL A 462 21.32 16.66 9.65
C VAL A 462 21.46 17.63 10.83
N THR A 463 20.52 17.56 11.77
CA THR A 463 20.59 18.34 13.02
C THR A 463 20.64 17.42 14.22
N SER A 464 21.42 17.79 15.24
CA SER A 464 21.59 17.00 16.47
C SER A 464 20.86 17.66 17.63
N LYS A 465 19.90 16.97 18.23
CA LYS A 465 19.15 17.44 19.41
C LYS A 465 20.04 17.70 20.64
N LYS A 466 21.22 17.08 20.69
CA LYS A 466 22.16 17.15 21.81
C LYS A 466 23.55 17.71 21.46
N GLY A 467 23.73 18.23 20.23
CA GLY A 467 25.01 18.73 19.74
C GLY A 467 26.09 17.65 19.59
N LYS A 468 25.72 16.36 19.63
CA LYS A 468 26.64 15.23 19.49
C LYS A 468 26.64 14.71 18.06
N ASN A 469 27.83 14.38 17.56
CA ASN A 469 27.97 13.74 16.25
C ASN A 469 27.38 12.31 16.29
N LYS A 470 26.68 11.92 15.21
CA LYS A 470 26.19 10.55 15.02
C LYS A 470 26.85 9.94 13.78
N LYS A 471 27.45 8.77 13.94
CA LYS A 471 28.02 8.03 12.80
C LYS A 471 26.94 7.14 12.20
N PHE A 472 26.65 7.33 10.91
CA PHE A 472 25.77 6.47 10.13
C PHE A 472 26.05 6.60 8.63
N THR A 473 25.56 5.63 7.85
CA THR A 473 25.56 5.68 6.39
C THR A 473 24.25 6.28 5.92
N LEU A 474 24.32 7.38 5.17
CA LEU A 474 23.21 7.94 4.44
C LEU A 474 23.20 7.34 3.03
N ASN A 475 22.11 6.67 2.67
CA ASN A 475 21.88 6.05 1.39
C ASN A 475 20.83 6.87 0.63
N ILE A 476 21.22 7.58 -0.44
CA ILE A 476 20.32 8.36 -1.29
C ILE A 476 20.03 7.56 -2.54
N ARG A 477 18.75 7.30 -2.84
CA ARG A 477 18.36 6.55 -4.04
C ARG A 477 18.86 7.25 -5.31
N VAL A 478 19.37 6.45 -6.24
CA VAL A 478 19.65 6.88 -7.61
C VAL A 478 18.46 6.44 -8.46
N PRO A 479 17.61 7.37 -8.92
CA PRO A 479 16.48 7.03 -9.78
C PRO A 479 16.92 6.45 -11.13
N GLU A 480 16.10 5.55 -11.71
CA GLU A 480 16.36 4.95 -13.03
C GLU A 480 16.46 5.96 -14.19
N TRP A 481 15.89 7.15 -14.00
CA TRP A 481 15.88 8.20 -15.01
C TRP A 481 17.12 9.10 -14.97
N VAL A 482 18.02 8.96 -14.00
CA VAL A 482 19.31 9.67 -13.95
C VAL A 482 20.32 8.90 -14.78
N ASN A 483 20.95 9.58 -15.75
CA ASN A 483 21.97 8.95 -16.57
C ASN A 483 23.24 8.63 -15.77
N GLU A 484 23.93 7.56 -16.16
CA GLU A 484 25.16 7.16 -15.52
C GLU A 484 26.21 8.28 -15.57
N GLY A 485 26.81 8.59 -14.42
CA GLY A 485 27.88 9.60 -14.29
C GLY A 485 27.39 11.05 -14.18
N GLU A 486 26.11 11.35 -14.31
CA GLU A 486 25.59 12.72 -14.24
C GLU A 486 25.24 13.16 -12.81
N LEU A 487 24.98 12.20 -11.89
CA LEU A 487 24.71 12.53 -10.51
C LEU A 487 25.93 13.14 -9.84
N SER A 488 25.75 14.26 -9.17
CA SER A 488 26.80 14.92 -8.40
C SER A 488 26.40 15.12 -6.94
N LEU A 489 27.40 15.19 -6.07
CA LEU A 489 27.25 15.22 -4.62
C LEU A 489 28.12 16.30 -4.03
N THR A 490 27.56 17.13 -3.13
CA THR A 490 28.32 18.05 -2.29
C THR A 490 27.98 17.87 -0.82
N ILE A 491 28.95 18.06 0.05
CA ILE A 491 28.73 18.14 1.51
C ILE A 491 29.32 19.46 2.01
N ASN A 492 28.46 20.27 2.63
CA ASN A 492 28.82 21.62 3.09
C ASN A 492 29.47 22.47 1.97
N GLY A 493 28.95 22.35 0.75
CA GLY A 493 29.42 23.06 -0.45
C GLY A 493 30.70 22.51 -1.07
N LYS A 494 31.27 21.43 -0.55
CA LYS A 494 32.45 20.77 -1.14
C LYS A 494 32.03 19.55 -1.93
N THR A 495 32.51 19.44 -3.17
CA THR A 495 32.28 18.28 -4.03
C THR A 495 32.89 17.02 -3.41
N GLU A 496 32.12 15.96 -3.38
CA GLU A 496 32.50 14.66 -2.85
C GLU A 496 32.45 13.59 -3.96
N LYS A 497 33.22 12.53 -3.77
CA LYS A 497 33.21 11.41 -4.69
C LYS A 497 31.88 10.65 -4.58
N VAL A 498 31.21 10.45 -5.69
CA VAL A 498 30.00 9.63 -5.78
C VAL A 498 30.39 8.15 -5.70
N ASN A 499 29.82 7.44 -4.73
CA ASN A 499 29.94 6.00 -4.58
C ASN A 499 28.56 5.36 -4.65
N ILE A 500 28.24 4.73 -5.78
CA ILE A 500 26.94 4.08 -6.01
C ILE A 500 27.08 2.58 -5.80
N ALA A 501 26.22 2.03 -4.96
CA ALA A 501 26.06 0.58 -4.79
C ALA A 501 24.59 0.25 -4.51
N ASP A 502 24.09 -0.81 -5.12
CA ASP A 502 22.72 -1.32 -4.95
C ASP A 502 21.62 -0.28 -5.30
N GLY A 503 21.91 0.64 -6.24
CA GLY A 503 21.00 1.72 -6.63
C GLY A 503 20.96 2.91 -5.66
N TYR A 504 21.97 3.04 -4.78
CA TYR A 504 22.08 4.16 -3.81
C TYR A 504 23.48 4.79 -3.83
N VAL A 505 23.52 6.12 -3.72
CA VAL A 505 24.73 6.83 -3.30
C VAL A 505 24.92 6.58 -1.81
N LYS A 506 26.08 6.04 -1.41
CA LYS A 506 26.39 5.70 -0.01
C LYS A 506 27.41 6.66 0.57
N VAL A 507 27.03 7.38 1.64
CA VAL A 507 27.88 8.32 2.35
C VAL A 507 28.01 7.90 3.83
N ASN A 508 29.12 7.27 4.18
CA ASN A 508 29.40 6.84 5.56
C ASN A 508 30.31 7.87 6.24
N ARG A 509 29.81 8.57 7.25
CA ARG A 509 30.57 9.54 8.02
C ARG A 509 30.01 9.78 9.42
N SER A 510 30.77 10.50 10.24
CA SER A 510 30.28 11.08 11.49
C SER A 510 29.62 12.44 11.17
N TRP A 511 28.30 12.45 11.16
CA TRP A 511 27.51 13.64 10.87
C TRP A 511 27.51 14.60 12.05
N LYS A 512 27.73 15.86 11.75
CA LYS A 512 27.71 16.98 12.72
C LYS A 512 26.40 17.74 12.63
N ASP A 513 26.10 18.48 13.68
CA ASP A 513 24.98 19.41 13.68
C ASP A 513 25.12 20.45 12.56
N GLY A 514 24.09 20.60 11.73
CA GLY A 514 24.06 21.48 10.58
C GLY A 514 24.75 20.96 9.31
N ASP A 515 25.28 19.71 9.30
CA ASP A 515 25.83 19.14 8.06
C ASP A 515 24.76 19.07 6.99
N LYS A 516 25.06 19.60 5.80
CA LYS A 516 24.19 19.62 4.63
C LYS A 516 24.80 18.82 3.49
N LEU A 517 24.11 17.76 3.09
CA LEU A 517 24.38 17.02 1.87
C LEU A 517 23.44 17.51 0.77
N HIS A 518 23.95 17.78 -0.43
CA HIS A 518 23.13 18.08 -1.61
C HIS A 518 23.47 17.10 -2.73
N VAL A 519 22.43 16.56 -3.35
CA VAL A 519 22.53 15.68 -4.54
C VAL A 519 21.85 16.37 -5.70
N SER A 520 22.58 16.57 -6.79
CA SER A 520 22.04 17.02 -8.08
C SER A 520 21.76 15.78 -8.93
N MET A 521 20.57 15.75 -9.52
CA MET A 521 20.05 14.63 -10.33
C MET A 521 19.46 15.22 -11.62
N PRO A 522 20.29 15.45 -12.66
CA PRO A 522 19.85 16.04 -13.92
C PRO A 522 18.71 15.23 -14.55
N MET A 523 17.68 15.93 -15.01
CA MET A 523 16.50 15.33 -15.63
C MET A 523 16.56 15.51 -17.16
N HIS A 524 16.15 14.47 -17.89
CA HIS A 524 16.14 14.46 -19.34
C HIS A 524 14.75 14.08 -19.87
N LEU A 525 14.45 14.60 -21.06
CA LEU A 525 13.29 14.15 -21.81
C LEU A 525 13.51 12.73 -22.31
N ARG A 526 12.59 11.84 -21.97
CA ARG A 526 12.60 10.44 -22.39
C ARG A 526 11.28 10.08 -23.06
N ALA A 527 11.32 9.20 -24.04
CA ALA A 527 10.15 8.58 -24.64
C ALA A 527 10.11 7.10 -24.27
N ILE A 528 8.99 6.64 -23.74
CA ILE A 528 8.76 5.24 -23.35
C ILE A 528 7.63 4.69 -24.21
N ASP A 529 7.89 3.60 -24.94
CA ASP A 529 6.86 2.85 -25.66
C ASP A 529 5.95 2.10 -24.71
N MET A 530 4.73 1.84 -25.11
CA MET A 530 3.85 0.95 -24.35
C MET A 530 4.43 -0.46 -24.27
N PRO A 531 4.10 -1.26 -23.23
CA PRO A 531 4.65 -2.60 -23.04
C PRO A 531 4.36 -3.58 -24.20
N ASP A 532 3.29 -3.35 -24.97
CA ASP A 532 2.94 -4.14 -26.16
C ASP A 532 3.73 -3.76 -27.44
N HIS A 533 4.67 -2.82 -27.33
CA HIS A 533 5.48 -2.31 -28.45
C HIS A 533 4.65 -1.79 -29.62
N SER A 534 3.47 -1.24 -29.34
CA SER A 534 2.53 -0.70 -30.34
C SER A 534 2.94 0.66 -30.92
N HIS A 535 4.16 1.15 -30.59
CA HIS A 535 4.68 2.46 -30.98
C HIS A 535 3.82 3.64 -30.51
N ASN A 536 3.16 3.47 -29.36
CA ASN A 536 2.47 4.52 -28.63
C ASN A 536 3.35 4.99 -27.49
N TYR A 537 3.88 6.20 -27.61
CA TYR A 537 4.89 6.73 -26.70
C TYR A 537 4.31 7.66 -25.65
N SER A 538 4.79 7.53 -24.43
CA SER A 538 4.66 8.54 -23.38
C SER A 538 5.97 9.31 -23.27
N PHE A 539 5.88 10.62 -22.99
CA PHE A 539 7.04 11.46 -22.76
C PHE A 539 7.17 11.79 -21.29
N LEU A 540 8.40 11.67 -20.77
CA LEU A 540 8.72 11.95 -19.37
C LEU A 540 9.87 12.95 -19.28
N TYR A 541 9.80 13.81 -18.25
CA TYR A 541 10.93 14.62 -17.80
C TYR A 541 11.26 14.24 -16.36
N GLY A 542 12.42 13.61 -16.15
CA GLY A 542 12.72 12.94 -14.88
C GLY A 542 11.65 11.89 -14.55
N PRO A 543 10.99 11.95 -13.39
CA PRO A 543 9.92 11.04 -12.99
C PRO A 543 8.54 11.41 -13.55
N ILE A 544 8.38 12.63 -14.11
CA ILE A 544 7.06 13.20 -14.45
C ILE A 544 6.65 12.84 -15.86
N VAL A 545 5.47 12.26 -16.00
CA VAL A 545 4.81 12.01 -17.28
C VAL A 545 4.20 13.32 -17.80
N LEU A 546 4.63 13.73 -18.97
CA LEU A 546 4.15 14.96 -19.60
C LEU A 546 2.75 14.76 -20.18
N ALA A 547 1.86 15.73 -19.97
CA ALA A 547 0.50 15.72 -20.49
C ALA A 547 0.21 17.00 -21.28
N SER A 548 -0.57 16.88 -22.35
CA SER A 548 -1.06 18.02 -23.12
C SER A 548 -2.21 18.71 -22.40
N ARG A 549 -2.16 20.04 -22.32
CA ARG A 549 -3.30 20.82 -21.83
C ARG A 549 -4.42 20.80 -22.88
N MET A 550 -5.60 20.30 -22.50
CA MET A 550 -6.77 20.17 -23.38
C MET A 550 -7.79 21.32 -23.22
N GLY A 551 -7.45 22.40 -22.52
CA GLY A 551 -8.33 23.54 -22.28
C GLY A 551 -8.75 23.67 -20.82
N THR A 552 -9.60 24.66 -20.54
CA THR A 552 -10.07 24.99 -19.18
C THR A 552 -11.60 24.97 -19.08
N GLN A 553 -12.30 24.51 -20.12
CA GLN A 553 -13.75 24.41 -20.10
C GLN A 553 -14.18 23.34 -19.12
N ARG A 554 -15.11 23.70 -18.23
CA ARG A 554 -15.75 22.74 -17.32
C ARG A 554 -16.61 21.79 -18.14
N GLN A 555 -16.39 20.50 -17.95
CA GLN A 555 -17.22 19.44 -18.52
C GLN A 555 -18.39 19.13 -17.60
N ASP A 556 -19.58 18.92 -18.17
CA ASP A 556 -20.69 18.34 -17.42
C ASP A 556 -20.33 16.92 -16.98
N GLY A 557 -20.63 16.57 -15.73
CA GLY A 557 -20.31 15.26 -15.15
C GLY A 557 -18.86 15.10 -14.65
N MET A 558 -18.08 16.18 -14.52
CA MET A 558 -16.77 16.14 -13.85
C MET A 558 -16.85 15.85 -12.34
N PHE A 559 -18.00 16.12 -11.74
CA PHE A 559 -18.30 15.80 -10.35
C PHE A 559 -19.41 14.77 -10.30
N ALA A 560 -19.18 13.71 -9.54
CA ALA A 560 -20.12 12.60 -9.46
C ALA A 560 -21.42 13.01 -8.78
N ASP A 561 -22.51 12.43 -9.27
CA ASP A 561 -23.79 12.40 -8.58
C ASP A 561 -23.88 11.21 -7.59
N ASP A 562 -25.04 10.96 -7.01
CA ASP A 562 -25.29 9.86 -6.09
C ASP A 562 -25.65 8.53 -6.78
N SER A 563 -25.64 8.48 -8.11
CA SER A 563 -25.92 7.27 -8.86
C SER A 563 -24.85 6.21 -8.67
N ARG A 564 -25.22 4.93 -8.75
CA ARG A 564 -24.30 3.81 -8.56
C ARG A 564 -23.11 3.82 -9.52
N GLY A 565 -23.30 4.29 -10.75
CA GLY A 565 -22.27 4.40 -11.80
C GLY A 565 -21.70 5.81 -11.98
N GLY A 566 -21.96 6.74 -11.06
CA GLY A 566 -21.57 8.16 -11.16
C GLY A 566 -20.06 8.42 -11.27
N HIS A 567 -19.22 7.40 -11.07
CA HIS A 567 -17.76 7.46 -11.23
C HIS A 567 -17.26 7.33 -12.68
N ILE A 568 -18.15 7.01 -13.63
CA ILE A 568 -17.78 6.77 -15.02
C ILE A 568 -17.97 8.06 -15.83
N ALA A 569 -16.94 8.45 -16.56
CA ALA A 569 -16.96 9.63 -17.44
C ALA A 569 -17.74 9.32 -18.74
N GLN A 570 -19.04 9.52 -18.73
CA GLN A 570 -19.94 9.19 -19.85
C GLN A 570 -20.12 10.33 -20.86
N GLY A 571 -19.58 11.51 -20.58
CA GLY A 571 -19.70 12.68 -21.44
C GLY A 571 -18.84 12.60 -22.72
N PRO A 572 -19.06 13.51 -23.68
CA PRO A 572 -18.31 13.53 -24.93
C PRO A 572 -16.83 13.84 -24.68
N ARG A 573 -16.00 13.46 -25.64
CA ARG A 573 -14.60 13.90 -25.69
C ARG A 573 -14.53 15.41 -25.92
N LEU A 574 -13.52 16.04 -25.38
CA LEU A 574 -13.11 17.38 -25.82
C LEU A 574 -12.66 17.32 -27.28
N PRO A 575 -12.99 18.35 -28.09
CA PRO A 575 -12.61 18.39 -29.51
C PRO A 575 -11.10 18.43 -29.71
#